data_0e72b58e3ec3414463fd8dff04686b7b
#
_entry.id   0e72b58e3ec3414463fd8dff04686b7b
#
_cell.length_a   1.000
_cell.length_b   1.000
_cell.length_c   1.000
_cell.angle_alpha   90.00
_cell.angle_beta   90.00
_cell.angle_gamma   90.00
#
_symmetry.space_group_name_H-M   'P 1'
#
loop_
_entity.id
_entity.type
_entity.pdbx_description
1 polymer ?
#
loop_
_entity_poly.entity_id
_entity_poly.type
_entity_poly.pdbx_seq_one_letter_code
_entity_poly.pdbx_strand_id
1 'polypeptide(L)'
;MIWMARVLAGPILWGALFSGIYGLHGLGCGLDWPNRETPLGALHPLAMIGAWLLGLALHAALIRWNRVSGDARQAMLVRAGNWIGAVASAATLFPVIATSTCG
;
A
#
# COMPACT_ATOMS: atom_id res chain seq x y z
N MET A 1 -18.44 16.16 -8.20
CA MET A 1 -18.15 14.74 -7.94
C MET A 1 -16.70 14.46 -7.55
N ILE A 2 -15.90 15.54 -7.46
CA ILE A 2 -14.50 15.42 -7.05
C ILE A 2 -14.37 14.82 -5.65
N TRP A 3 -15.30 15.17 -4.75
CA TRP A 3 -15.26 14.65 -3.38
C TRP A 3 -15.42 13.13 -3.33
N MET A 4 -16.22 12.54 -4.22
CA MET A 4 -16.38 11.09 -4.28
C MET A 4 -15.07 10.41 -4.70
N ALA A 5 -14.38 10.97 -5.68
CA ALA A 5 -13.07 10.48 -6.10
C ALA A 5 -12.08 10.54 -4.94
N ARG A 6 -12.13 11.61 -4.14
CA ARG A 6 -11.26 11.76 -2.98
C ARG A 6 -11.59 10.77 -1.86
N VAL A 7 -12.87 10.46 -1.65
CA VAL A 7 -13.27 9.43 -0.69
C VAL A 7 -12.74 8.07 -1.11
N LEU A 8 -12.83 7.75 -2.40
CA LEU A 8 -12.42 6.45 -2.93
C LEU A 8 -10.92 6.34 -3.19
N ALA A 9 -10.18 7.45 -3.11
CA ALA A 9 -8.75 7.46 -3.40
C ALA A 9 -7.97 6.49 -2.50
N GLY A 10 -8.31 6.43 -1.21
CA GLY A 10 -7.68 5.50 -0.28
C GLY A 10 -7.91 4.04 -0.66
N PRO A 11 -9.16 3.60 -0.79
CA PRO A 11 -9.45 2.24 -1.23
C PRO A 11 -8.89 1.91 -2.61
N ILE A 12 -8.90 2.85 -3.55
CA ILE A 12 -8.32 2.63 -4.89
C ILE A 12 -6.81 2.43 -4.77
N LEU A 13 -6.13 3.25 -3.99
CA LEU A 13 -4.70 3.09 -3.75
C LEU A 13 -4.41 1.75 -3.05
N TRP A 14 -5.23 1.36 -2.08
CA TRP A 14 -5.11 0.06 -1.46
C TRP A 14 -5.20 -1.07 -2.49
N GLY A 15 -6.19 -1.03 -3.38
CA GLY A 15 -6.35 -2.04 -4.43
C GLY A 15 -5.15 -2.10 -5.37
N ALA A 16 -4.61 -0.94 -5.76
CA ALA A 16 -3.43 -0.86 -6.60
C ALA A 16 -2.21 -1.45 -5.89
N LEU A 17 -2.02 -1.11 -4.61
CA LEU A 17 -0.92 -1.65 -3.81
C LEU A 17 -1.07 -3.14 -3.58
N PHE A 18 -2.28 -3.59 -3.30
CA PHE A 18 -2.58 -5.02 -3.13
C PHE A 18 -2.17 -5.80 -4.39
N SER A 19 -2.64 -5.35 -5.54
CA SER A 19 -2.30 -5.98 -6.82
C SER A 19 -0.81 -5.90 -7.11
N GLY A 20 -0.20 -4.74 -6.87
CA GLY A 20 1.22 -4.51 -7.14
C GLY A 20 2.12 -5.37 -6.25
N ILE A 21 1.82 -5.47 -4.96
CA ILE A 21 2.63 -6.25 -4.02
C ILE A 21 2.48 -7.74 -4.28
N TYR A 22 1.27 -8.22 -4.53
CA TYR A 22 1.09 -9.62 -4.91
C TYR A 22 1.76 -9.94 -6.24
N GLY A 23 1.69 -9.02 -7.21
CA GLY A 23 2.40 -9.16 -8.48
C GLY A 23 3.91 -9.16 -8.29
N LEU A 24 4.42 -8.28 -7.44
CA LEU A 24 5.84 -8.23 -7.12
C LEU A 24 6.30 -9.51 -6.43
N HIS A 25 5.49 -10.05 -5.53
CA HIS A 25 5.77 -11.33 -4.88
C HIS A 25 5.90 -12.46 -5.89
N GLY A 26 4.94 -12.55 -6.82
CA GLY A 26 4.99 -13.56 -7.87
C GLY A 26 6.19 -13.38 -8.80
N LEU A 27 6.48 -12.13 -9.18
CA LEU A 27 7.63 -11.81 -10.03
C LEU A 27 8.94 -12.17 -9.33
N GLY A 28 9.06 -11.79 -8.05
CA GLY A 28 10.26 -12.09 -7.28
C GLY A 28 10.49 -13.59 -7.14
N CYS A 29 9.42 -14.34 -6.90
CA CYS A 29 9.51 -15.80 -6.84
C CYS A 29 9.95 -16.39 -8.20
N GLY A 30 9.40 -15.86 -9.28
CA GLY A 30 9.76 -16.31 -10.63
C GLY A 30 11.20 -15.97 -11.03
N LEU A 31 11.75 -14.88 -10.49
CA LEU A 31 13.12 -14.45 -10.75
C LEU A 31 14.12 -14.94 -9.71
N ASP A 32 13.69 -15.79 -8.78
CA ASP A 32 14.54 -16.38 -7.76
C ASP A 32 15.16 -15.35 -6.81
N TRP A 33 14.42 -14.28 -6.52
CA TRP A 33 14.88 -13.24 -5.61
C TRP A 33 15.14 -13.71 -4.17
N PRO A 34 14.42 -14.71 -3.62
CA PRO A 34 14.74 -15.20 -2.28
C PRO A 34 16.16 -15.76 -2.15
N ASN A 35 16.75 -16.24 -3.21
CA ASN A 35 18.10 -16.77 -3.23
C ASN A 35 19.16 -15.74 -3.61
N ARG A 36 18.73 -14.50 -3.94
CA ARG A 36 19.67 -13.42 -4.24
C ARG A 36 20.03 -12.67 -2.97
N GLU A 37 21.30 -12.67 -2.65
CA GLU A 37 21.81 -11.97 -1.48
C GLU A 37 22.22 -10.55 -1.82
N THR A 38 21.90 -9.61 -0.91
CA THR A 38 22.37 -8.24 -0.96
C THR A 38 23.14 -7.95 0.32
N PRO A 39 23.90 -6.83 0.39
CA PRO A 39 24.57 -6.47 1.66
C PRO A 39 23.63 -6.31 2.85
N LEU A 40 22.32 -6.10 2.59
CA LEU A 40 21.30 -5.93 3.63
C LEU A 40 20.50 -7.20 3.88
N GLY A 41 20.76 -8.29 3.15
CA GLY A 41 20.04 -9.55 3.28
C GLY A 41 19.46 -10.03 1.95
N ALA A 42 18.53 -10.96 2.02
CA ALA A 42 17.90 -11.50 0.81
C ALA A 42 17.09 -10.42 0.06
N LEU A 43 17.16 -10.43 -1.26
CA LEU A 43 16.53 -9.40 -2.08
C LEU A 43 15.00 -9.42 -1.96
N HIS A 44 14.37 -10.59 -1.92
CA HIS A 44 12.91 -10.69 -1.95
C HIS A 44 12.25 -10.02 -0.73
N PRO A 45 12.63 -10.34 0.53
CA PRO A 45 12.06 -9.64 1.67
C PRO A 45 12.32 -8.15 1.67
N LEU A 46 13.50 -7.72 1.24
CA LEU A 46 13.83 -6.30 1.16
C LEU A 46 12.94 -5.57 0.14
N ALA A 47 12.72 -6.19 -1.02
CA ALA A 47 11.85 -5.61 -2.05
C ALA A 47 10.41 -5.51 -1.54
N MET A 48 9.90 -6.53 -0.86
CA MET A 48 8.54 -6.54 -0.33
C MET A 48 8.35 -5.50 0.77
N ILE A 49 9.28 -5.43 1.71
CA ILE A 49 9.24 -4.43 2.79
C ILE A 49 9.33 -3.02 2.21
N GLY A 50 10.23 -2.80 1.26
CA GLY A 50 10.37 -1.51 0.60
C GLY A 50 9.10 -1.08 -0.11
N ALA A 51 8.46 -1.99 -0.84
CA ALA A 51 7.20 -1.72 -1.52
C ALA A 51 6.08 -1.38 -0.52
N TRP A 52 6.02 -2.11 0.58
CA TRP A 52 5.01 -1.86 1.63
C TRP A 52 5.20 -0.50 2.28
N LEU A 53 6.44 -0.18 2.66
CA LEU A 53 6.75 1.12 3.25
C LEU A 53 6.47 2.27 2.27
N LEU A 54 6.80 2.09 1.01
CA LEU A 54 6.48 3.08 -0.03
C LEU A 54 4.97 3.27 -0.14
N GLY A 55 4.22 2.17 -0.11
CA GLY A 55 2.77 2.21 -0.14
C GLY A 55 2.18 2.96 1.04
N LEU A 56 2.70 2.71 2.24
CA LEU A 56 2.25 3.45 3.43
C LEU A 56 2.60 4.94 3.34
N ALA A 57 3.76 5.26 2.79
CA ALA A 57 4.15 6.65 2.56
C ALA A 57 3.21 7.34 1.56
N LEU A 58 2.79 6.62 0.51
CA LEU A 58 1.81 7.14 -0.45
C LEU A 58 0.46 7.39 0.21
N HIS A 59 0.02 6.50 1.11
CA HIS A 59 -1.21 6.74 1.88
C HIS A 59 -1.09 7.97 2.78
N ALA A 60 0.05 8.13 3.45
CA ALA A 60 0.30 9.31 4.28
C ALA A 60 0.26 10.60 3.44
N ALA A 61 0.88 10.58 2.27
CA ALA A 61 0.84 11.72 1.35
C ALA A 61 -0.58 12.01 0.89
N LEU A 62 -1.34 10.96 0.57
CA LEU A 62 -2.71 11.09 0.14
C LEU A 62 -3.59 11.72 1.23
N ILE A 63 -3.41 11.29 2.49
CA ILE A 63 -4.14 11.86 3.62
C ILE A 63 -3.81 13.35 3.77
N ARG A 64 -2.55 13.72 3.61
CA ARG A 64 -2.14 15.12 3.71
C ARG A 64 -2.68 15.98 2.58
N TRP A 65 -2.70 15.43 1.35
CA TRP A 65 -3.15 16.18 0.18
C TRP A 65 -4.65 16.27 0.06
N ASN A 66 -5.39 15.27 0.56
CA ASN A 66 -6.84 15.24 0.47
C ASN A 66 -7.51 15.98 1.63
N ARG A 67 -6.91 17.06 2.08
CA ARG A 67 -7.57 17.96 3.04
C ARG A 67 -8.66 18.72 2.31
N VAL A 68 -9.89 18.57 2.76
CA VAL A 68 -11.03 19.23 2.18
C VAL A 68 -11.50 20.32 3.13
N SER A 69 -11.54 21.56 2.66
CA SER A 69 -12.16 22.66 3.36
C SER A 69 -13.57 22.86 2.82
N GLY A 70 -14.48 23.29 3.65
CA GLY A 70 -15.86 23.53 3.26
C GLY A 70 -16.84 22.65 4.03
N ASP A 71 -17.63 21.81 3.30
CA ASP A 71 -18.63 20.95 3.96
C ASP A 71 -17.95 19.96 4.89
N ALA A 72 -18.29 20.05 6.20
CA ALA A 72 -17.70 19.21 7.24
C ALA A 72 -18.00 17.72 7.00
N ARG A 73 -19.18 17.41 6.47
CA ARG A 73 -19.58 16.03 6.18
C ARG A 73 -18.72 15.44 5.08
N GLN A 74 -18.48 16.19 4.01
CA GLN A 74 -17.61 15.73 2.92
C GLN A 74 -16.18 15.58 3.39
N ALA A 75 -15.68 16.51 4.18
CA ALA A 75 -14.33 16.42 4.74
C ALA A 75 -14.16 15.18 5.62
N MET A 76 -15.16 14.86 6.43
CA MET A 76 -15.13 13.67 7.27
C MET A 76 -15.10 12.40 6.43
N LEU A 77 -15.93 12.33 5.37
CA LEU A 77 -15.99 11.16 4.49
C LEU A 77 -14.67 10.95 3.74
N VAL A 78 -14.08 12.03 3.24
CA VAL A 78 -12.79 11.96 2.54
C VAL A 78 -11.70 11.46 3.49
N ARG A 79 -11.67 12.01 4.71
CA ARG A 79 -10.69 11.58 5.72
C ARG A 79 -10.88 10.11 6.08
N ALA A 80 -12.13 9.70 6.31
CA ALA A 80 -12.43 8.31 6.65
C ALA A 80 -12.02 7.36 5.54
N GLY A 81 -12.33 7.69 4.28
CA GLY A 81 -11.96 6.86 3.13
C GLY A 81 -10.44 6.70 3.01
N ASN A 82 -9.70 7.78 3.19
CA ASN A 82 -8.24 7.73 3.10
C ASN A 82 -7.63 6.90 4.24
N TRP A 83 -8.15 7.04 5.46
CA TRP A 83 -7.68 6.24 6.59
C TRP A 83 -8.05 4.77 6.46
N ILE A 84 -9.24 4.46 5.95
CA ILE A 84 -9.66 3.09 5.70
C ILE A 84 -8.68 2.43 4.71
N GLY A 85 -8.34 3.11 3.63
CA GLY A 85 -7.36 2.60 2.68
C GLY A 85 -6.00 2.36 3.32
N ALA A 86 -5.51 3.30 4.14
CA ALA A 86 -4.23 3.18 4.80
C ALA A 86 -4.20 1.99 5.78
N VAL A 87 -5.23 1.86 6.62
CA VAL A 87 -5.33 0.75 7.57
C VAL A 87 -5.46 -0.57 6.84
N ALA A 88 -6.26 -0.62 5.78
CA ALA A 88 -6.41 -1.82 4.97
C ALA A 88 -5.06 -2.24 4.36
N SER A 89 -4.30 -1.30 3.83
CA SER A 89 -2.97 -1.58 3.28
C SER A 89 -2.02 -2.11 4.34
N ALA A 90 -2.00 -1.49 5.51
CA ALA A 90 -1.13 -1.95 6.59
C ALA A 90 -1.51 -3.35 7.05
N ALA A 91 -2.80 -3.60 7.23
CA ALA A 91 -3.28 -4.86 7.80
C ALA A 91 -3.26 -6.02 6.80
N THR A 92 -3.72 -5.79 5.56
CA THR A 92 -3.86 -6.87 4.57
C THR A 92 -2.54 -7.22 3.90
N LEU A 93 -1.63 -6.28 3.77
CA LEU A 93 -0.35 -6.51 3.11
C LEU A 93 0.74 -6.96 4.09
N PHE A 94 0.55 -6.74 5.37
CA PHE A 94 1.52 -7.15 6.39
C PHE A 94 1.77 -8.66 6.37
N PRO A 95 0.75 -9.55 6.31
CA PRO A 95 1.01 -11.00 6.26
C PRO A 95 1.82 -11.41 5.03
N VAL A 96 1.61 -10.78 3.88
CA VAL A 96 2.38 -11.08 2.67
C VAL A 96 3.85 -10.79 2.88
N ILE A 97 4.15 -9.67 3.56
CA ILE A 97 5.52 -9.25 3.82
C ILE A 97 6.16 -10.11 4.89
N ALA A 98 5.42 -10.40 5.97
CA ALA A 98 5.93 -11.20 7.08
C ALA A 98 6.19 -12.66 6.67
N THR A 99 5.41 -13.17 5.72
CA THR A 99 5.51 -14.56 5.27
C THR A 99 5.88 -14.63 3.78
N SER A 100 6.75 -13.74 3.31
CA SER A 100 7.13 -13.67 1.89
C SER A 100 8.03 -14.84 1.50
N THR A 101 7.44 -16.01 1.40
CA THR A 101 8.11 -17.24 0.95
C THR A 101 7.51 -17.69 -0.37
N CYS A 102 8.35 -18.32 -1.19
CA CYS A 102 7.94 -18.86 -2.48
C CYS A 102 7.63 -20.35 -2.33
N GLY A 103 6.35 -20.67 -2.28
CA GLY A 103 5.97 -22.07 -2.21
C GLY A 103 5.37 -22.53 -0.90
#